data_76f1b4200a1baba4e8e5de004de3cc81
#
_entry.id   76f1b4200a1baba4e8e5de004de3cc81
#
_cell.length_a   1.000
_cell.length_b   1.000
_cell.length_c   1.000
_cell.angle_alpha   90.00
_cell.angle_beta   90.00
_cell.angle_gamma   90.00
#
_symmetry.space_group_name_H-M   'P 1'
#
loop_
_entity.id
_entity.type
_entity.pdbx_description
1 polymer ?
#
loop_
_entity_poly.entity_id
_entity_poly.type
_entity_poly.pdbx_seq_one_letter_code
_entity_poly.pdbx_strand_id
1 'polypeptide(L)'
;MGSVTLTHVIGTVGLMVVFFAVSSYYSISYASLQFQVIALNLEKVSNYVASNVVDTISLCYMTETNQVIYKKLEIPAKIGVYGYNVTILQIAGEENFKVRSYLVSRPAIYGESTLPWSTSGLIGIYNGTDLGIDDLSFDPEISVSSGLSNIVVWCSKLGDDILIGLGIMR
;
A
#
# COMPACT_ATOMS: atom_id res chain seq x y z
N MET A 1 -27.62 -51.20 33.30
CA MET A 1 -26.27 -50.64 33.17
C MET A 1 -26.00 -49.84 31.89
N GLY A 2 -26.82 -49.99 30.83
CA GLY A 2 -26.60 -49.27 29.53
C GLY A 2 -26.88 -47.77 29.52
N SER A 3 -27.70 -47.22 30.41
CA SER A 3 -28.10 -45.82 30.38
C SER A 3 -26.98 -44.85 30.83
N VAL A 4 -26.15 -45.22 31.77
CA VAL A 4 -25.07 -44.39 32.31
C VAL A 4 -23.96 -44.24 31.29
N THR A 5 -23.62 -45.30 30.58
CA THR A 5 -22.61 -45.29 29.52
C THR A 5 -23.04 -44.40 28.32
N LEU A 6 -24.32 -44.47 27.95
CA LEU A 6 -24.88 -43.65 26.89
C LEU A 6 -24.87 -42.17 27.24
N THR A 7 -25.20 -41.81 28.47
CA THR A 7 -25.18 -40.42 28.95
C THR A 7 -23.74 -39.83 28.95
N HIS A 8 -22.74 -40.63 29.36
CA HIS A 8 -21.36 -40.22 29.30
C HIS A 8 -20.87 -40.00 27.86
N VAL A 9 -21.23 -40.90 26.94
CA VAL A 9 -20.84 -40.74 25.51
C VAL A 9 -21.48 -39.49 24.92
N ILE A 10 -22.76 -39.24 25.15
CA ILE A 10 -23.46 -38.05 24.65
C ILE A 10 -22.85 -36.78 25.26
N GLY A 11 -22.55 -36.78 26.54
CA GLY A 11 -21.91 -35.65 27.23
C GLY A 11 -20.52 -35.35 26.68
N THR A 12 -19.70 -36.37 26.42
CA THR A 12 -18.35 -36.20 25.86
C THR A 12 -18.41 -35.68 24.42
N VAL A 13 -19.30 -36.20 23.59
CA VAL A 13 -19.50 -35.73 22.21
C VAL A 13 -19.99 -34.27 22.21
N GLY A 14 -20.93 -33.90 23.07
CA GLY A 14 -21.42 -32.54 23.22
C GLY A 14 -20.29 -31.57 23.61
N LEU A 15 -19.43 -31.96 24.56
CA LEU A 15 -18.29 -31.17 25.00
C LEU A 15 -17.26 -30.99 23.89
N MET A 16 -16.98 -32.03 23.10
CA MET A 16 -16.10 -31.92 21.92
C MET A 16 -16.66 -30.96 20.88
N VAL A 17 -17.96 -30.99 20.59
CA VAL A 17 -18.59 -30.07 19.62
C VAL A 17 -18.43 -28.62 20.09
N VAL A 18 -18.69 -28.35 21.37
CA VAL A 18 -18.50 -27.01 21.94
C VAL A 18 -17.04 -26.57 21.86
N PHE A 19 -16.11 -27.45 22.20
CA PHE A 19 -14.68 -27.16 22.12
C PHE A 19 -14.24 -26.79 20.68
N PHE A 20 -14.67 -27.57 19.68
CA PHE A 20 -14.36 -27.26 18.28
C PHE A 20 -15.00 -25.94 17.82
N ALA A 21 -16.24 -25.67 18.20
CA ALA A 21 -16.92 -24.43 17.87
C ALA A 21 -16.18 -23.20 18.45
N VAL A 22 -15.81 -23.26 19.74
CA VAL A 22 -15.06 -22.21 20.42
C VAL A 22 -13.68 -22.02 19.80
N SER A 23 -12.94 -23.11 19.56
CA SER A 23 -11.61 -23.06 18.92
C SER A 23 -11.67 -22.47 17.52
N SER A 24 -12.67 -22.83 16.73
CA SER A 24 -12.87 -22.27 15.38
C SER A 24 -13.18 -20.77 15.42
N TYR A 25 -14.05 -20.35 16.35
CA TYR A 25 -14.37 -18.94 16.55
C TYR A 25 -13.11 -18.11 16.90
N TYR A 26 -12.30 -18.57 17.85
CA TYR A 26 -11.06 -17.87 18.22
C TYR A 26 -10.06 -17.84 17.07
N SER A 27 -9.92 -18.91 16.30
CA SER A 27 -9.01 -18.96 15.14
C SER A 27 -9.40 -17.95 14.09
N ILE A 28 -10.68 -17.83 13.75
CA ILE A 28 -11.19 -16.85 12.77
C ILE A 28 -11.01 -15.43 13.27
N SER A 29 -11.36 -15.18 14.55
CA SER A 29 -11.23 -13.85 15.16
C SER A 29 -9.76 -13.40 15.21
N TYR A 30 -8.84 -14.28 15.55
CA TYR A 30 -7.40 -13.98 15.57
C TYR A 30 -6.87 -13.65 14.17
N ALA A 31 -7.25 -14.42 13.16
CA ALA A 31 -6.86 -14.14 11.78
C ALA A 31 -7.38 -12.77 11.30
N SER A 32 -8.62 -12.43 11.63
CA SER A 32 -9.21 -11.11 11.32
C SER A 32 -8.43 -9.97 11.95
N LEU A 33 -8.08 -10.09 13.24
CA LEU A 33 -7.28 -9.08 13.94
C LEU A 33 -5.88 -8.91 13.32
N GLN A 34 -5.23 -10.00 12.91
CA GLN A 34 -3.94 -9.92 12.24
C GLN A 34 -4.04 -9.12 10.93
N PHE A 35 -5.06 -9.34 10.11
CA PHE A 35 -5.23 -8.58 8.87
C PHE A 35 -5.56 -7.11 9.10
N GLN A 36 -6.31 -6.78 10.15
CA GLN A 36 -6.54 -5.39 10.55
C GLN A 36 -5.22 -4.68 10.93
N VAL A 37 -4.36 -5.33 11.70
CA VAL A 37 -3.04 -4.78 12.06
C VAL A 37 -2.16 -4.58 10.81
N ILE A 38 -2.21 -5.52 9.87
CA ILE A 38 -1.49 -5.41 8.60
C ILE A 38 -2.01 -4.22 7.79
N ALA A 39 -3.33 -4.05 7.68
CA ALA A 39 -3.94 -2.92 6.97
C ALA A 39 -3.54 -1.57 7.58
N LEU A 40 -3.54 -1.45 8.92
CA LEU A 40 -3.05 -0.25 9.61
C LEU A 40 -1.56 0.05 9.35
N ASN A 41 -0.73 -0.98 9.25
CA ASN A 41 0.68 -0.79 8.91
C ASN A 41 0.86 -0.38 7.43
N LEU A 42 0.05 -0.92 6.50
CA LEU A 42 0.01 -0.48 5.11
C LEU A 42 -0.43 0.98 4.99
N GLU A 43 -1.41 1.39 5.78
CA GLU A 43 -1.85 2.79 5.84
C GLU A 43 -0.72 3.72 6.32
N LYS A 44 0.05 3.31 7.35
CA LYS A 44 1.23 4.08 7.78
C LYS A 44 2.26 4.24 6.67
N VAL A 45 2.51 3.18 5.88
CA VAL A 45 3.39 3.26 4.72
C VAL A 45 2.82 4.21 3.68
N SER A 46 1.53 4.12 3.36
CA SER A 46 0.87 5.03 2.42
C SER A 46 0.96 6.48 2.87
N ASN A 47 0.75 6.76 4.18
CA ASN A 47 0.89 8.10 4.76
C ASN A 47 2.34 8.61 4.67
N TYR A 48 3.32 7.75 4.95
CA TYR A 48 4.73 8.11 4.81
C TYR A 48 5.09 8.46 3.36
N VAL A 49 4.68 7.63 2.40
CA VAL A 49 4.91 7.89 0.97
C VAL A 49 4.18 9.16 0.53
N ALA A 50 2.92 9.35 0.92
CA ALA A 50 2.14 10.54 0.60
C ALA A 50 2.80 11.82 1.12
N SER A 51 3.33 11.83 2.35
CA SER A 51 4.09 12.96 2.88
C SER A 51 5.33 13.28 2.05
N ASN A 52 6.08 12.24 1.64
CA ASN A 52 7.25 12.46 0.77
C ASN A 52 6.88 12.93 -0.63
N VAL A 53 5.72 12.49 -1.16
CA VAL A 53 5.14 13.01 -2.40
C VAL A 53 4.85 14.50 -2.28
N VAL A 54 4.20 14.92 -1.19
CA VAL A 54 3.90 16.35 -0.92
C VAL A 54 5.18 17.19 -0.85
N ASP A 55 6.17 16.72 -0.10
CA ASP A 55 7.47 17.38 0.01
C ASP A 55 8.14 17.52 -1.36
N THR A 56 8.17 16.45 -2.16
CA THR A 56 8.83 16.43 -3.46
C THR A 56 8.14 17.39 -4.44
N ILE A 57 6.82 17.45 -4.46
CA ILE A 57 6.06 18.38 -5.29
C ILE A 57 6.34 19.83 -4.84
N SER A 58 6.38 20.08 -3.54
CA SER A 58 6.66 21.42 -3.00
C SER A 58 8.04 21.92 -3.45
N LEU A 59 9.04 21.04 -3.50
CA LEU A 59 10.35 21.35 -4.07
C LEU A 59 10.29 21.57 -5.58
N CYS A 60 9.51 20.76 -6.30
CA CYS A 60 9.35 20.84 -7.75
C CYS A 60 8.75 22.18 -8.19
N TYR A 61 7.81 22.75 -7.40
CA TYR A 61 7.28 24.09 -7.67
C TYR A 61 8.36 25.21 -7.64
N MET A 62 9.41 25.00 -6.87
CA MET A 62 10.51 25.97 -6.72
C MET A 62 11.59 25.81 -7.78
N THR A 63 11.55 24.77 -8.61
CA THR A 63 12.55 24.52 -9.63
C THR A 63 12.20 25.14 -10.97
N GLU A 64 13.23 25.27 -11.82
CA GLU A 64 13.06 25.67 -13.21
C GLU A 64 12.36 24.56 -14.03
N THR A 65 11.85 24.94 -15.18
CA THR A 65 11.20 24.01 -16.13
C THR A 65 12.18 22.96 -16.63
N ASN A 66 11.70 21.74 -16.86
CA ASN A 66 12.45 20.58 -17.35
C ASN A 66 13.50 20.02 -16.38
N GLN A 67 13.30 20.21 -15.09
CA GLN A 67 14.10 19.54 -14.05
C GLN A 67 13.32 18.40 -13.42
N VAL A 68 14.06 17.35 -13.06
CA VAL A 68 13.54 16.22 -12.32
C VAL A 68 14.12 16.22 -10.92
N ILE A 69 13.25 16.18 -9.93
CA ILE A 69 13.63 16.02 -8.53
C ILE A 69 13.22 14.62 -8.11
N TYR A 70 14.06 13.95 -7.37
CA TYR A 70 13.71 12.68 -6.73
C TYR A 70 14.18 12.63 -5.29
N LYS A 71 13.45 11.87 -4.49
CA LYS A 71 13.74 11.63 -3.08
C LYS A 71 13.69 10.13 -2.80
N LYS A 72 14.73 9.60 -2.18
CA LYS A 72 14.77 8.20 -1.77
C LYS A 72 13.78 7.94 -0.65
N LEU A 73 13.03 6.85 -0.76
CA LEU A 73 12.08 6.39 0.25
C LEU A 73 12.70 5.26 1.08
N GLU A 74 12.54 5.35 2.39
CA GLU A 74 12.92 4.30 3.31
C GLU A 74 11.65 3.59 3.81
N ILE A 75 11.18 2.62 3.04
CA ILE A 75 10.02 1.82 3.40
C ILE A 75 10.45 0.42 3.86
N PRO A 76 9.72 -0.20 4.81
CA PRO A 76 10.01 -1.55 5.26
C PRO A 76 9.93 -2.55 4.12
N ALA A 77 10.87 -3.47 4.01
CA ALA A 77 10.85 -4.49 2.96
C ALA A 77 9.65 -5.45 3.07
N LYS A 78 9.09 -5.61 4.26
CA LYS A 78 7.93 -6.47 4.53
C LYS A 78 7.09 -5.92 5.67
N ILE A 79 5.80 -6.23 5.68
CA ILE A 79 4.91 -6.04 6.82
C ILE A 79 4.60 -7.43 7.40
N GLY A 80 5.17 -7.73 8.57
CA GLY A 80 5.22 -9.10 9.09
C GLY A 80 6.00 -10.01 8.16
N VAL A 81 5.33 -10.99 7.56
CA VAL A 81 5.92 -11.93 6.59
C VAL A 81 5.57 -11.60 5.14
N TYR A 82 4.76 -10.59 4.91
CA TYR A 82 4.15 -10.28 3.61
C TYR A 82 4.91 -9.17 2.90
N GLY A 83 5.20 -9.37 1.60
CA GLY A 83 5.58 -8.31 0.67
C GLY A 83 4.35 -7.52 0.23
N TYR A 84 4.57 -6.25 -0.09
CA TYR A 84 3.51 -5.35 -0.54
C TYR A 84 4.01 -4.47 -1.68
N ASN A 85 3.08 -3.91 -2.44
CA ASN A 85 3.35 -2.92 -3.47
C ASN A 85 2.79 -1.57 -3.05
N VAL A 86 3.45 -0.51 -3.54
CA VAL A 86 3.00 0.88 -3.39
C VAL A 86 2.75 1.45 -4.77
N THR A 87 1.63 2.14 -4.94
CA THR A 87 1.25 2.83 -6.18
C THR A 87 0.62 4.17 -5.87
N ILE A 88 0.78 5.12 -6.79
CA ILE A 88 0.02 6.36 -6.80
C ILE A 88 -1.08 6.17 -7.85
N LEU A 89 -2.33 6.42 -7.49
CA LEU A 89 -3.46 6.17 -8.38
C LEU A 89 -4.54 7.24 -8.26
N GLN A 90 -5.32 7.33 -9.32
CA GLN A 90 -6.59 8.05 -9.35
C GLN A 90 -7.71 7.02 -9.34
N ILE A 91 -8.64 7.15 -8.42
CA ILE A 91 -9.83 6.29 -8.38
C ILE A 91 -10.93 6.98 -9.19
N ALA A 92 -11.55 6.23 -10.10
CA ALA A 92 -12.65 6.74 -10.92
C ALA A 92 -13.80 7.25 -10.02
N GLY A 93 -14.19 8.52 -10.22
CA GLY A 93 -15.23 9.18 -9.42
C GLY A 93 -14.72 9.91 -8.17
N GLU A 94 -13.42 9.83 -7.86
CA GLU A 94 -12.79 10.64 -6.82
C GLU A 94 -12.02 11.82 -7.43
N GLU A 95 -12.06 12.95 -6.74
CA GLU A 95 -11.39 14.17 -7.21
C GLU A 95 -9.91 14.19 -6.90
N ASN A 96 -9.48 13.47 -5.87
CA ASN A 96 -8.10 13.51 -5.37
C ASN A 96 -7.32 12.24 -5.73
N PHE A 97 -6.03 12.42 -5.91
CA PHE A 97 -5.10 11.31 -6.02
C PHE A 97 -4.90 10.61 -4.69
N LYS A 98 -4.57 9.32 -4.74
CA LYS A 98 -4.28 8.50 -3.56
C LYS A 98 -2.97 7.74 -3.71
N VAL A 99 -2.27 7.59 -2.60
CA VAL A 99 -1.22 6.59 -2.45
C VAL A 99 -1.85 5.36 -1.83
N ARG A 100 -1.71 4.22 -2.48
CA ARG A 100 -2.19 2.93 -1.99
C ARG A 100 -1.04 1.96 -1.82
N SER A 101 -0.95 1.36 -0.64
CA SER A 101 -0.09 0.21 -0.36
C SER A 101 -0.94 -1.03 -0.18
N TYR A 102 -0.64 -2.12 -0.86
CA TYR A 102 -1.45 -3.34 -0.82
C TYR A 102 -0.60 -4.60 -0.82
N LEU A 103 -1.09 -5.66 -0.17
CA LEU A 103 -0.38 -6.94 -0.12
C LEU A 103 -0.35 -7.61 -1.50
N VAL A 104 0.83 -8.09 -1.92
CA VAL A 104 0.98 -8.84 -3.18
C VAL A 104 0.14 -10.11 -3.17
N SER A 105 0.10 -10.83 -2.04
CA SER A 105 -0.65 -12.09 -1.89
C SER A 105 -2.15 -11.91 -1.73
N ARG A 106 -2.61 -10.73 -1.28
CA ARG A 106 -4.04 -10.41 -1.02
C ARG A 106 -4.30 -8.93 -1.28
N PRO A 107 -4.48 -8.50 -2.54
CA PRO A 107 -4.67 -7.09 -2.89
C PRO A 107 -5.88 -6.39 -2.25
N ALA A 108 -6.85 -7.19 -1.76
CA ALA A 108 -7.99 -6.68 -1.00
C ALA A 108 -7.60 -6.12 0.38
N ILE A 109 -6.40 -6.44 0.89
CA ILE A 109 -5.85 -5.88 2.12
C ILE A 109 -4.90 -4.76 1.71
N TYR A 110 -5.33 -3.52 1.94
CA TYR A 110 -4.61 -2.32 1.56
C TYR A 110 -4.75 -1.22 2.62
N GLY A 111 -3.86 -0.24 2.52
CA GLY A 111 -3.94 1.03 3.22
C GLY A 111 -3.85 2.16 2.19
N GLU A 112 -4.55 3.24 2.41
CA GLU A 112 -4.60 4.40 1.52
C GLU A 112 -4.29 5.70 2.27
N SER A 113 -3.73 6.65 1.52
CA SER A 113 -3.55 8.02 1.96
C SER A 113 -3.95 8.96 0.82
N THR A 114 -4.80 9.93 1.11
CA THR A 114 -5.26 10.90 0.11
C THR A 114 -4.24 12.03 -0.03
N LEU A 115 -3.93 12.38 -1.28
CA LEU A 115 -3.09 13.52 -1.61
C LEU A 115 -3.94 14.80 -1.68
N PRO A 116 -3.38 15.97 -1.34
CA PRO A 116 -4.15 17.22 -1.24
C PRO A 116 -4.50 17.86 -2.59
N TRP A 117 -4.15 17.23 -3.71
CA TRP A 117 -4.38 17.79 -5.04
C TRP A 117 -5.52 17.11 -5.76
N SER A 118 -6.28 17.94 -6.52
CA SER A 118 -7.35 17.47 -7.39
C SER A 118 -6.78 17.02 -8.75
N THR A 119 -7.43 16.05 -9.34
CA THR A 119 -7.16 15.53 -10.68
C THR A 119 -7.43 16.54 -11.80
N SER A 120 -8.14 17.63 -11.50
CA SER A 120 -8.37 18.74 -12.42
C SER A 120 -7.28 19.82 -12.39
N GLY A 121 -6.24 19.64 -11.56
CA GLY A 121 -5.14 20.58 -11.42
C GLY A 121 -3.99 20.36 -12.40
N LEU A 122 -2.92 21.15 -12.24
CA LEU A 122 -1.70 21.07 -13.03
C LEU A 122 -0.79 19.86 -12.68
N ILE A 123 -1.26 18.98 -11.79
CA ILE A 123 -0.49 17.82 -11.32
C ILE A 123 -1.05 16.56 -11.96
N GLY A 124 -0.20 15.84 -12.67
CA GLY A 124 -0.48 14.52 -13.26
C GLY A 124 0.26 13.40 -12.56
N ILE A 125 -0.26 12.18 -12.68
CA ILE A 125 0.43 10.96 -12.25
C ILE A 125 1.07 10.29 -13.46
N TYR A 126 2.29 9.77 -13.27
CA TYR A 126 2.96 8.94 -14.25
C TYR A 126 2.14 7.69 -14.58
N ASN A 127 1.86 7.48 -15.87
CA ASN A 127 1.02 6.41 -16.39
C ASN A 127 1.78 5.39 -17.26
N GLY A 128 3.12 5.42 -17.21
CA GLY A 128 3.97 4.52 -18.00
C GLY A 128 4.36 5.07 -19.37
N THR A 129 3.99 6.31 -19.72
CA THR A 129 4.45 6.93 -20.97
C THR A 129 5.89 7.40 -20.84
N ASP A 130 6.63 7.39 -21.96
CA ASP A 130 7.99 7.91 -22.00
C ASP A 130 8.00 9.38 -21.59
N LEU A 131 8.87 9.73 -20.66
CA LEU A 131 9.04 11.10 -20.16
C LEU A 131 9.78 12.02 -21.15
N GLY A 132 10.42 11.44 -22.18
CA GLY A 132 11.25 12.20 -23.12
C GLY A 132 12.43 12.91 -22.44
N ILE A 133 12.86 12.42 -21.28
CA ILE A 133 13.99 12.93 -20.52
C ILE A 133 15.10 11.89 -20.60
N ASP A 134 16.17 12.23 -21.32
CA ASP A 134 17.37 11.41 -21.40
C ASP A 134 18.16 11.47 -20.07
N ASP A 135 18.85 10.39 -19.73
CA ASP A 135 19.73 10.28 -18.54
C ASP A 135 19.06 10.36 -17.16
N LEU A 136 17.91 9.73 -16.99
CA LEU A 136 17.35 9.52 -15.66
C LEU A 136 18.22 8.53 -14.83
N SER A 137 18.56 8.91 -13.61
CA SER A 137 19.29 8.05 -12.66
C SER A 137 18.42 6.95 -12.04
N PHE A 138 17.16 6.87 -12.43
CA PHE A 138 16.17 5.90 -11.95
C PHE A 138 15.25 5.45 -13.08
N ASP A 139 14.62 4.30 -12.90
CA ASP A 139 13.58 3.77 -13.80
C ASP A 139 12.20 4.15 -13.24
N PRO A 140 11.40 4.97 -13.97
CA PRO A 140 10.05 5.33 -13.56
C PRO A 140 9.12 4.12 -13.58
N GLU A 141 8.34 3.93 -12.50
CA GLU A 141 7.44 2.81 -12.33
C GLU A 141 6.05 3.26 -11.89
N ILE A 142 5.00 2.60 -12.38
CA ILE A 142 3.62 2.85 -11.94
C ILE A 142 3.40 2.30 -10.51
N SER A 143 4.08 1.20 -10.20
CA SER A 143 3.98 0.52 -8.91
C SER A 143 5.34 -0.05 -8.51
N VAL A 144 5.73 0.14 -7.27
CA VAL A 144 6.99 -0.36 -6.74
C VAL A 144 6.76 -1.42 -5.66
N SER A 145 7.60 -2.47 -5.69
CA SER A 145 7.54 -3.54 -4.69
C SER A 145 8.41 -3.23 -3.49
N SER A 146 7.90 -3.48 -2.29
CA SER A 146 8.58 -3.25 -1.01
C SER A 146 9.91 -3.99 -0.83
N GLY A 147 10.13 -5.08 -1.57
CA GLY A 147 11.38 -5.86 -1.52
C GLY A 147 12.54 -5.25 -2.28
N LEU A 148 12.32 -4.17 -3.03
CA LEU A 148 13.35 -3.49 -3.80
C LEU A 148 14.11 -2.50 -2.92
N SER A 149 15.43 -2.44 -3.13
CA SER A 149 16.27 -1.38 -2.57
C SER A 149 16.20 -0.15 -3.48
N ASN A 150 16.37 1.04 -2.88
CA ASN A 150 16.47 2.28 -3.65
C ASN A 150 15.17 2.74 -4.36
N ILE A 151 14.04 2.57 -3.71
CA ILE A 151 12.78 3.15 -4.15
C ILE A 151 12.84 4.67 -4.01
N VAL A 152 12.36 5.37 -5.03
CA VAL A 152 12.30 6.83 -5.06
C VAL A 152 10.89 7.31 -5.39
N VAL A 153 10.53 8.46 -4.84
CA VAL A 153 9.47 9.30 -5.38
C VAL A 153 10.13 10.38 -6.22
N TRP A 154 9.58 10.67 -7.38
CA TRP A 154 10.12 11.66 -8.28
C TRP A 154 9.02 12.58 -8.79
N CYS A 155 9.44 13.76 -9.20
CA CYS A 155 8.59 14.78 -9.77
C CYS A 155 9.33 15.47 -10.92
N SER A 156 8.64 15.73 -12.02
CA SER A 156 9.15 16.46 -13.18
C SER A 156 8.24 17.64 -13.48
N LYS A 157 8.81 18.80 -13.71
CA LYS A 157 8.08 19.99 -14.14
C LYS A 157 8.24 20.17 -15.65
N LEU A 158 7.15 19.99 -16.38
CA LEU A 158 7.07 20.10 -17.84
C LEU A 158 6.20 21.31 -18.20
N GLY A 159 6.84 22.46 -18.43
CA GLY A 159 6.11 23.72 -18.56
C GLY A 159 5.44 24.14 -17.26
N ASP A 160 4.12 24.30 -17.30
CA ASP A 160 3.30 24.57 -16.11
C ASP A 160 2.78 23.29 -15.43
N ASP A 161 2.87 22.14 -16.13
CA ASP A 161 2.40 20.86 -15.62
C ASP A 161 3.48 20.17 -14.76
N ILE A 162 3.04 19.55 -13.69
CA ILE A 162 3.88 18.76 -12.80
C ILE A 162 3.47 17.29 -12.93
N LEU A 163 4.41 16.45 -13.29
CA LEU A 163 4.23 15.00 -13.34
C LEU A 163 4.93 14.35 -12.16
N ILE A 164 4.22 13.46 -11.47
CA ILE A 164 4.74 12.75 -10.30
C ILE A 164 4.65 11.24 -10.48
N GLY A 165 5.60 10.51 -9.93
CA GLY A 165 5.63 9.06 -9.97
C GLY A 165 6.53 8.44 -8.91
N LEU A 166 6.56 7.12 -8.96
CA LEU A 166 7.49 6.28 -8.22
C LEU A 166 8.56 5.76 -9.17
N GLY A 167 9.68 5.29 -8.64
CA GLY A 167 10.75 4.72 -9.44
C GLY A 167 11.75 3.93 -8.61
N ILE A 168 12.72 3.34 -9.32
CA ILE A 168 13.78 2.54 -8.73
C ILE A 168 15.11 3.12 -9.21
N MET A 169 15.99 3.53 -8.31
CA MET A 169 17.34 3.98 -8.67
C MET A 169 18.13 2.83 -9.30
N ARG A 170 18.81 3.15 -10.38
CA ARG A 170 19.76 2.25 -11.05
C ARG A 170 21.02 2.03 -10.23
#